data_4a662d7635184b053c78192d83e0cdd7
#
_entry.id   4a662d7635184b053c78192d83e0cdd7
#
_cell.length_a   1.000
_cell.length_b   1.000
_cell.length_c   1.000
_cell.angle_alpha   90.00
_cell.angle_beta   90.00
_cell.angle_gamma   90.00
#
_symmetry.space_group_name_H-M   'P 1'
#
loop_
_entity.id
_entity.type
_entity.pdbx_description
1 polymer ?
#
loop_
_entity_poly.entity_id
_entity_poly.type
_entity_poly.pdbx_seq_one_letter_code
_entity_poly.pdbx_strand_id
1 'polypeptide(L)'
;MVVPNNFILFIVSNSAIANVEIVGKDILRFHAIIWPAMLMALGLELPKKLMVHGFINVDGVKMSKSIGNVVSPLAIIDDYGVDAFRYYFVAHVPTFEDGDFTWEKFENAYNGELANDLGNLVARVAAMIRKYFDGNLAVVDETNELNDAAETLLGDYKVSMDGLDLNSALNAITKYVHELNQYIEQSAPWKVNKIEDEAERMQRQVEIFSTLVNGLLLVAKYVSPFMPNTAYVIHDTFSHDEIPAETPIMFPKKYLHTAEPTHK
;
A
#
# COMPACT_ATOMS: atom_id res chain seq x y z
N MET A 1 -42.16 22.50 -9.48
CA MET A 1 -40.99 23.11 -8.84
C MET A 1 -39.93 23.25 -9.95
N VAL A 2 -39.74 24.46 -10.45
CA VAL A 2 -38.77 24.70 -11.54
C VAL A 2 -37.42 24.86 -10.89
N VAL A 3 -36.49 23.93 -11.14
CA VAL A 3 -35.12 24.04 -10.70
C VAL A 3 -34.49 25.24 -11.43
N PRO A 4 -33.92 26.22 -10.75
CA PRO A 4 -33.31 27.38 -11.39
C PRO A 4 -32.22 26.94 -12.37
N ASN A 5 -32.24 27.46 -13.62
CA ASN A 5 -31.22 27.20 -14.63
C ASN A 5 -29.77 27.37 -14.12
N ASN A 6 -29.57 28.26 -13.15
CA ASN A 6 -28.25 28.50 -12.53
C ASN A 6 -27.75 27.31 -11.69
N PHE A 7 -28.64 26.47 -11.15
CA PHE A 7 -28.24 25.30 -10.36
C PHE A 7 -27.71 24.18 -11.28
N ILE A 8 -28.35 23.99 -12.43
CA ILE A 8 -27.89 23.06 -13.46
C ILE A 8 -26.55 23.54 -14.04
N LEU A 9 -26.42 24.87 -14.31
CA LEU A 9 -25.19 25.46 -14.82
C LEU A 9 -24.05 25.36 -13.81
N PHE A 10 -24.32 25.49 -12.50
CA PHE A 10 -23.34 25.34 -11.44
C PHE A 10 -22.82 23.89 -11.32
N ILE A 11 -23.72 22.90 -11.43
CA ILE A 11 -23.35 21.49 -11.47
C ILE A 11 -22.53 21.18 -12.73
N VAL A 12 -22.89 21.73 -13.88
CA VAL A 12 -22.21 21.51 -15.17
C VAL A 12 -20.88 22.26 -15.27
N SER A 13 -20.77 23.47 -14.70
CA SER A 13 -19.54 24.27 -14.78
C SER A 13 -18.45 23.84 -13.77
N ASN A 14 -18.83 23.17 -12.69
CA ASN A 14 -17.89 22.67 -11.66
C ASN A 14 -17.66 21.16 -11.73
N SER A 15 -18.43 20.40 -12.49
CA SER A 15 -18.14 19.02 -12.78
C SER A 15 -17.21 18.95 -13.99
N ALA A 16 -15.90 19.02 -13.78
CA ALA A 16 -15.03 18.27 -14.62
C ALA A 16 -15.60 16.84 -14.59
N ILE A 17 -16.15 16.37 -15.73
CA ILE A 17 -16.72 15.03 -15.83
C ILE A 17 -15.61 14.09 -15.40
N ALA A 18 -15.81 13.38 -14.28
CA ALA A 18 -14.80 12.52 -13.73
C ALA A 18 -14.42 11.48 -14.79
N ASN A 19 -13.14 11.33 -15.04
CA ASN A 19 -12.67 10.31 -15.97
C ASN A 19 -13.01 8.91 -15.47
N VAL A 20 -13.09 8.73 -14.15
CA VAL A 20 -13.40 7.47 -13.47
C VAL A 20 -14.44 7.75 -12.39
N GLU A 21 -15.51 6.97 -12.41
CA GLU A 21 -16.52 6.91 -11.36
C GLU A 21 -16.29 5.63 -10.55
N ILE A 22 -16.32 5.74 -9.22
CA ILE A 22 -16.17 4.61 -8.31
C ILE A 22 -17.46 4.43 -7.53
N VAL A 23 -18.11 3.28 -7.67
CA VAL A 23 -19.42 3.01 -7.08
C VAL A 23 -19.51 1.60 -6.49
N GLY A 24 -20.34 1.44 -5.46
CA GLY A 24 -20.74 0.11 -4.98
C GLY A 24 -21.69 -0.59 -5.98
N LYS A 25 -21.67 -1.91 -6.00
CA LYS A 25 -22.51 -2.71 -6.91
C LYS A 25 -24.03 -2.49 -6.73
N ASP A 26 -24.47 -2.03 -5.56
CA ASP A 26 -25.88 -1.75 -5.27
C ASP A 26 -26.43 -0.53 -6.03
N ILE A 27 -25.57 0.43 -6.37
CA ILE A 27 -25.95 1.63 -7.12
C ILE A 27 -25.50 1.59 -8.59
N LEU A 28 -25.00 0.46 -9.06
CA LEU A 28 -24.53 0.25 -10.44
C LEU A 28 -25.56 0.68 -11.48
N ARG A 29 -26.83 0.28 -11.32
CA ARG A 29 -27.89 0.60 -12.27
C ARG A 29 -28.06 2.11 -12.49
N PHE A 30 -27.93 2.90 -11.43
CA PHE A 30 -28.05 4.35 -11.52
C PHE A 30 -26.88 4.97 -12.28
N HIS A 31 -25.66 4.50 -12.04
CA HIS A 31 -24.43 5.07 -12.60
C HIS A 31 -24.08 4.51 -13.98
N ALA A 32 -24.54 3.30 -14.32
CA ALA A 32 -24.27 2.69 -15.63
C ALA A 32 -25.37 2.94 -16.66
N ILE A 33 -26.61 3.25 -16.23
CA ILE A 33 -27.74 3.38 -17.15
C ILE A 33 -28.41 4.76 -17.02
N ILE A 34 -28.93 5.08 -15.83
CA ILE A 34 -29.77 6.27 -15.65
C ILE A 34 -28.97 7.56 -15.80
N TRP A 35 -27.86 7.67 -15.09
CA TRP A 35 -27.02 8.86 -15.14
C TRP A 35 -26.39 9.11 -16.51
N PRO A 36 -25.79 8.12 -17.22
CA PRO A 36 -25.37 8.32 -18.60
C PRO A 36 -26.47 8.76 -19.53
N ALA A 37 -27.68 8.20 -19.42
CA ALA A 37 -28.82 8.64 -20.22
C ALA A 37 -29.19 10.11 -19.99
N MET A 38 -29.10 10.57 -18.72
CA MET A 38 -29.31 11.98 -18.38
C MET A 38 -28.23 12.89 -18.98
N LEU A 39 -26.95 12.47 -18.90
CA LEU A 39 -25.84 13.22 -19.51
C LEU A 39 -26.00 13.32 -21.03
N MET A 40 -26.35 12.22 -21.70
CA MET A 40 -26.62 12.20 -23.15
C MET A 40 -27.77 13.12 -23.52
N ALA A 41 -28.84 13.12 -22.74
CA ALA A 41 -30.00 14.00 -22.99
C ALA A 41 -29.66 15.49 -22.83
N LEU A 42 -28.67 15.81 -22.02
CA LEU A 42 -28.16 17.16 -21.81
C LEU A 42 -27.01 17.55 -22.77
N GLY A 43 -26.57 16.64 -23.65
CA GLY A 43 -25.44 16.86 -24.55
C GLY A 43 -24.09 16.97 -23.81
N LEU A 44 -23.97 16.34 -22.66
CA LEU A 44 -22.75 16.32 -21.84
C LEU A 44 -21.90 15.07 -22.13
N GLU A 45 -20.59 15.19 -21.90
CA GLU A 45 -19.68 14.05 -22.04
C GLU A 45 -19.99 12.97 -20.99
N LEU A 46 -19.70 11.71 -21.34
CA LEU A 46 -19.83 10.58 -20.44
C LEU A 46 -18.54 10.32 -19.67
N PRO A 47 -18.59 9.71 -18.46
CA PRO A 47 -17.40 9.21 -17.78
C PRO A 47 -16.73 8.13 -18.64
N LYS A 48 -15.40 8.08 -18.61
CA LYS A 48 -14.64 7.13 -19.44
C LYS A 48 -14.61 5.73 -18.87
N LYS A 49 -14.64 5.63 -17.53
CA LYS A 49 -14.60 4.35 -16.81
C LYS A 49 -15.56 4.39 -15.62
N LEU A 50 -16.18 3.26 -15.35
CA LEU A 50 -16.96 3.01 -14.14
C LEU A 50 -16.35 1.83 -13.41
N MET A 51 -15.77 2.09 -12.23
CA MET A 51 -15.25 1.08 -11.34
C MET A 51 -16.35 0.67 -10.35
N VAL A 52 -16.68 -0.62 -10.34
CA VAL A 52 -17.74 -1.16 -9.48
C VAL A 52 -17.10 -2.11 -8.47
N HIS A 53 -17.16 -1.75 -7.19
CA HIS A 53 -16.64 -2.60 -6.13
C HIS A 53 -17.73 -3.40 -5.43
N GLY A 54 -17.34 -4.53 -4.85
CA GLY A 54 -18.21 -5.42 -4.07
C GLY A 54 -18.55 -4.86 -2.68
N PHE A 55 -19.32 -5.64 -1.90
CA PHE A 55 -19.59 -5.34 -0.51
C PHE A 55 -18.47 -5.83 0.40
N ILE A 56 -18.36 -5.22 1.58
CA ILE A 56 -17.54 -5.71 2.66
C ILE A 56 -18.45 -6.40 3.66
N ASN A 57 -18.26 -7.70 3.82
CA ASN A 57 -18.92 -8.52 4.83
C ASN A 57 -18.07 -8.53 6.11
N VAL A 58 -18.67 -8.92 7.22
CA VAL A 58 -18.00 -9.17 8.50
C VAL A 58 -18.38 -10.57 8.94
N ASP A 59 -17.40 -11.45 9.13
CA ASP A 59 -17.61 -12.86 9.46
C ASP A 59 -18.59 -13.56 8.51
N GLY A 60 -18.43 -13.31 7.20
CA GLY A 60 -19.27 -13.88 6.14
C GLY A 60 -20.68 -13.30 6.03
N VAL A 61 -21.04 -12.33 6.87
CA VAL A 61 -22.38 -11.73 6.91
C VAL A 61 -22.31 -10.28 6.44
N LYS A 62 -23.27 -9.87 5.59
CA LYS A 62 -23.36 -8.48 5.15
C LYS A 62 -23.43 -7.53 6.35
N MET A 63 -22.57 -6.51 6.36
CA MET A 63 -22.53 -5.51 7.41
C MET A 63 -23.86 -4.77 7.52
N SER A 64 -24.47 -4.74 8.69
CA SER A 64 -25.74 -4.08 8.91
C SER A 64 -25.86 -3.53 10.35
N LYS A 65 -26.36 -2.31 10.48
CA LYS A 65 -26.62 -1.69 11.77
C LYS A 65 -27.64 -2.46 12.60
N SER A 66 -28.62 -3.10 11.94
CA SER A 66 -29.68 -3.90 12.62
C SER A 66 -29.15 -5.21 13.19
N ILE A 67 -28.08 -5.78 12.61
CA ILE A 67 -27.42 -7.00 13.08
C ILE A 67 -26.36 -6.68 14.13
N GLY A 68 -25.86 -5.43 14.18
CA GLY A 68 -24.84 -5.01 15.13
C GLY A 68 -23.41 -5.42 14.77
N ASN A 69 -23.19 -5.95 13.55
CA ASN A 69 -21.87 -6.40 13.07
C ASN A 69 -21.08 -5.30 12.34
N VAL A 70 -21.38 -4.03 12.60
CA VAL A 70 -20.66 -2.93 11.96
C VAL A 70 -19.31 -2.72 12.63
N VAL A 71 -18.25 -2.89 11.87
CA VAL A 71 -16.89 -2.55 12.28
C VAL A 71 -16.64 -1.08 11.98
N SER A 72 -16.24 -0.32 13.00
CA SER A 72 -15.90 1.11 12.82
C SER A 72 -14.50 1.25 12.22
N PRO A 73 -14.37 1.89 11.05
CA PRO A 73 -13.04 2.23 10.50
C PRO A 73 -12.19 3.04 11.47
N LEU A 74 -12.82 3.94 12.25
CA LEU A 74 -12.10 4.79 13.21
C LEU A 74 -11.47 3.96 14.34
N ALA A 75 -12.15 2.91 14.83
CA ALA A 75 -11.58 2.04 15.86
C ALA A 75 -10.32 1.32 15.35
N ILE A 76 -10.32 0.85 14.09
CA ILE A 76 -9.12 0.25 13.49
C ILE A 76 -8.02 1.30 13.35
N ILE A 77 -8.35 2.51 12.89
CA ILE A 77 -7.38 3.58 12.68
C ILE A 77 -6.76 4.05 14.00
N ASP A 78 -7.57 4.18 15.05
CA ASP A 78 -7.09 4.60 16.38
C ASP A 78 -6.10 3.59 16.97
N ASP A 79 -6.36 2.30 16.76
CA ASP A 79 -5.52 1.23 17.32
C ASP A 79 -4.30 0.90 16.45
N TYR A 80 -4.46 0.87 15.12
CA TYR A 80 -3.45 0.34 14.20
C TYR A 80 -2.87 1.39 13.24
N GLY A 81 -3.46 2.56 13.17
CA GLY A 81 -3.07 3.62 12.25
C GLY A 81 -3.75 3.54 10.88
N VAL A 82 -3.80 4.68 10.21
CA VAL A 82 -4.50 4.83 8.92
C VAL A 82 -3.88 3.98 7.81
N ASP A 83 -2.56 3.83 7.78
CA ASP A 83 -1.87 3.09 6.73
C ASP A 83 -2.14 1.58 6.84
N ALA A 84 -2.23 1.03 8.06
CA ALA A 84 -2.61 -0.37 8.26
C ALA A 84 -4.06 -0.64 7.83
N PHE A 85 -4.98 0.28 8.14
CA PHE A 85 -6.36 0.21 7.66
C PHE A 85 -6.39 0.19 6.13
N ARG A 86 -5.74 1.15 5.46
CA ARG A 86 -5.71 1.26 4.01
C ARG A 86 -5.07 0.04 3.35
N TYR A 87 -3.95 -0.43 3.91
CA TYR A 87 -3.27 -1.64 3.45
C TYR A 87 -4.23 -2.84 3.41
N TYR A 88 -4.85 -3.16 4.55
CA TYR A 88 -5.71 -4.33 4.65
C TYR A 88 -6.87 -4.28 3.66
N PHE A 89 -7.58 -3.16 3.59
CA PHE A 89 -8.74 -3.04 2.71
C PHE A 89 -8.39 -3.02 1.23
N VAL A 90 -7.16 -2.70 0.87
CA VAL A 90 -6.70 -2.83 -0.53
C VAL A 90 -6.10 -4.21 -0.81
N ALA A 91 -5.27 -4.75 0.10
CA ALA A 91 -4.56 -6.00 -0.13
C ALA A 91 -5.43 -7.25 0.06
N HIS A 92 -6.39 -7.22 1.01
CA HIS A 92 -7.15 -8.40 1.42
C HIS A 92 -8.64 -8.34 1.09
N VAL A 93 -9.14 -7.21 0.59
CA VAL A 93 -10.49 -7.09 0.06
C VAL A 93 -10.40 -7.01 -1.47
N PRO A 94 -10.96 -7.98 -2.21
CA PRO A 94 -10.91 -7.96 -3.67
C PRO A 94 -11.51 -6.68 -4.23
N THR A 95 -10.88 -6.10 -5.26
CA THR A 95 -11.33 -4.82 -5.83
C THR A 95 -12.73 -4.92 -6.45
N PHE A 96 -13.05 -6.02 -7.13
CA PHE A 96 -14.28 -6.17 -7.93
C PHE A 96 -15.28 -7.18 -7.36
N GLU A 97 -14.94 -7.86 -6.29
CA GLU A 97 -15.75 -8.88 -5.65
C GLU A 97 -16.11 -8.52 -4.22
N ASP A 98 -17.01 -9.29 -3.59
CA ASP A 98 -17.30 -9.12 -2.17
C ASP A 98 -16.13 -9.58 -1.32
N GLY A 99 -15.73 -8.73 -0.38
CA GLY A 99 -14.70 -9.06 0.60
C GLY A 99 -15.29 -9.43 1.97
N ASP A 100 -14.45 -10.03 2.80
CA ASP A 100 -14.82 -10.43 4.15
C ASP A 100 -13.76 -9.94 5.16
N PHE A 101 -14.19 -9.11 6.09
CA PHE A 101 -13.37 -8.66 7.19
C PHE A 101 -13.54 -9.56 8.40
N THR A 102 -12.42 -10.00 8.99
CA THR A 102 -12.39 -10.53 10.35
C THR A 102 -11.20 -9.93 11.08
N TRP A 103 -11.31 -9.76 12.41
CA TRP A 103 -10.19 -9.27 13.20
C TRP A 103 -8.97 -10.17 13.09
N GLU A 104 -9.16 -11.48 13.07
CA GLU A 104 -8.09 -12.46 12.92
C GLU A 104 -7.31 -12.26 11.61
N LYS A 105 -8.01 -12.11 10.47
CA LYS A 105 -7.36 -11.85 9.17
C LYS A 105 -6.62 -10.52 9.18
N PHE A 106 -7.23 -9.48 9.76
CA PHE A 106 -6.63 -8.15 9.85
C PHE A 106 -5.32 -8.17 10.66
N GLU A 107 -5.36 -8.77 11.85
CA GLU A 107 -4.21 -8.81 12.75
C GLU A 107 -3.09 -9.72 12.22
N ASN A 108 -3.45 -10.82 11.55
CA ASN A 108 -2.49 -11.67 10.86
C ASN A 108 -1.77 -10.93 9.73
N ALA A 109 -2.50 -10.18 8.90
CA ALA A 109 -1.92 -9.33 7.86
C ALA A 109 -1.05 -8.22 8.46
N TYR A 110 -1.53 -7.53 9.48
CA TYR A 110 -0.78 -6.48 10.18
C TYR A 110 0.54 -6.99 10.75
N ASN A 111 0.51 -8.08 11.51
CA ASN A 111 1.71 -8.61 12.15
C ASN A 111 2.65 -9.33 11.17
N GLY A 112 2.09 -10.05 10.17
CA GLY A 112 2.86 -10.78 9.17
C GLY A 112 3.48 -9.85 8.13
N GLU A 113 2.65 -9.12 7.44
CA GLU A 113 3.05 -8.41 6.22
C GLU A 113 3.59 -7.01 6.52
N LEU A 114 2.94 -6.27 7.44
CA LEU A 114 3.38 -4.93 7.78
C LEU A 114 4.48 -4.91 8.83
N ALA A 115 4.31 -5.58 9.96
CA ALA A 115 5.29 -5.54 11.04
C ALA A 115 6.52 -6.41 10.74
N ASN A 116 6.32 -7.68 10.33
CA ASN A 116 7.44 -8.60 10.11
C ASN A 116 8.12 -8.42 8.76
N ASP A 117 7.37 -8.23 7.66
CA ASP A 117 7.99 -8.10 6.35
C ASP A 117 8.48 -6.68 6.09
N LEU A 118 7.59 -5.72 5.91
CA LEU A 118 7.97 -4.35 5.53
C LEU A 118 8.67 -3.60 6.67
N GLY A 119 8.06 -3.57 7.85
CA GLY A 119 8.58 -2.81 8.99
C GLY A 119 9.93 -3.32 9.47
N ASN A 120 10.08 -4.65 9.56
CA ASN A 120 11.34 -5.28 9.93
C ASN A 120 12.43 -5.11 8.86
N LEU A 121 12.07 -5.15 7.57
CA LEU A 121 13.01 -4.90 6.48
C LEU A 121 13.63 -3.50 6.60
N VAL A 122 12.81 -2.47 6.73
CA VAL A 122 13.25 -1.08 6.87
C VAL A 122 14.15 -0.92 8.11
N ALA A 123 13.72 -1.43 9.25
CA ALA A 123 14.49 -1.35 10.50
C ALA A 123 15.84 -2.09 10.42
N ARG A 124 15.86 -3.28 9.81
CA ARG A 124 17.09 -4.08 9.61
C ARG A 124 18.10 -3.37 8.70
N VAL A 125 17.64 -2.88 7.54
CA VAL A 125 18.53 -2.18 6.60
C VAL A 125 19.12 -0.95 7.25
N ALA A 126 18.31 -0.10 7.88
CA ALA A 126 18.80 1.09 8.57
C ALA A 126 19.79 0.75 9.72
N ALA A 127 19.48 -0.28 10.51
CA ALA A 127 20.37 -0.71 11.59
C ALA A 127 21.71 -1.27 11.06
N MET A 128 21.71 -1.98 9.95
CA MET A 128 22.93 -2.51 9.34
C MET A 128 23.77 -1.39 8.71
N ILE A 129 23.15 -0.40 8.05
CA ILE A 129 23.88 0.76 7.52
C ILE A 129 24.54 1.55 8.67
N ARG A 130 23.82 1.79 9.76
CA ARG A 130 24.43 2.42 10.97
C ARG A 130 25.61 1.61 11.50
N LYS A 131 25.51 0.29 11.51
CA LYS A 131 26.54 -0.59 12.05
C LYS A 131 27.79 -0.68 11.17
N TYR A 132 27.64 -0.72 9.84
CA TYR A 132 28.73 -0.99 8.90
C TYR A 132 29.33 0.28 8.29
N PHE A 133 28.59 1.38 8.28
CA PHE A 133 28.98 2.63 7.65
C PHE A 133 28.83 3.86 8.58
N ASP A 134 28.65 3.63 9.89
CA ASP A 134 28.40 4.70 10.85
C ASP A 134 27.23 5.63 10.43
N GLY A 135 26.26 5.05 9.71
CA GLY A 135 25.10 5.76 9.18
C GLY A 135 25.30 6.45 7.81
N ASN A 136 26.51 6.51 7.29
CA ASN A 136 26.86 7.24 6.05
C ASN A 136 27.13 6.27 4.91
N LEU A 137 26.13 6.02 4.07
CA LEU A 137 26.24 5.17 2.88
C LEU A 137 26.20 6.03 1.62
N ALA A 138 27.30 6.06 0.87
CA ALA A 138 27.28 6.58 -0.48
C ALA A 138 26.60 5.55 -1.40
N VAL A 139 25.31 5.76 -1.67
CA VAL A 139 24.51 4.87 -2.51
C VAL A 139 24.99 4.94 -3.96
N VAL A 140 25.17 3.80 -4.58
CA VAL A 140 25.47 3.71 -6.02
C VAL A 140 24.22 3.32 -6.80
N ASP A 141 23.94 4.02 -7.90
CA ASP A 141 22.73 3.83 -8.70
C ASP A 141 22.78 2.54 -9.56
N GLU A 142 23.98 2.11 -9.94
CA GLU A 142 24.20 0.96 -10.83
C GLU A 142 24.34 -0.34 -10.03
N THR A 143 23.24 -0.84 -9.49
CA THR A 143 23.18 -2.20 -8.94
C THR A 143 22.24 -3.05 -9.81
N ASN A 144 22.72 -4.16 -10.36
CA ASN A 144 21.96 -4.99 -11.30
C ASN A 144 21.20 -6.16 -10.62
N GLU A 145 21.41 -6.39 -9.32
CA GLU A 145 21.01 -7.65 -8.68
C GLU A 145 19.49 -7.85 -8.54
N LEU A 146 18.67 -6.78 -8.48
CA LEU A 146 17.21 -6.86 -8.41
C LEU A 146 16.50 -6.13 -9.56
N ASN A 147 17.19 -5.83 -10.66
CA ASN A 147 16.60 -5.12 -11.78
C ASN A 147 15.41 -5.86 -12.40
N ASP A 148 15.50 -7.16 -12.62
CA ASP A 148 14.40 -7.97 -13.19
C ASP A 148 13.17 -7.95 -12.28
N ALA A 149 13.37 -8.01 -10.96
CA ALA A 149 12.28 -7.91 -9.98
C ALA A 149 11.66 -6.51 -9.96
N ALA A 150 12.49 -5.45 -10.08
CA ALA A 150 12.02 -4.08 -10.18
C ALA A 150 11.23 -3.83 -11.48
N GLU A 151 11.70 -4.32 -12.62
CA GLU A 151 10.99 -4.24 -13.90
C GLU A 151 9.64 -4.97 -13.83
N THR A 152 9.60 -6.14 -13.20
CA THR A 152 8.36 -6.90 -12.97
C THR A 152 7.38 -6.09 -12.11
N LEU A 153 7.85 -5.52 -10.99
CA LEU A 153 7.03 -4.62 -10.18
C LEU A 153 6.44 -3.49 -11.01
N LEU A 154 7.27 -2.79 -11.79
CA LEU A 154 6.83 -1.64 -12.59
C LEU A 154 5.77 -2.03 -13.63
N GLY A 155 5.97 -3.16 -14.32
CA GLY A 155 5.05 -3.69 -15.31
C GLY A 155 3.71 -4.08 -14.70
N ASP A 156 3.72 -4.90 -13.66
CA ASP A 156 2.53 -5.39 -12.98
C ASP A 156 1.76 -4.26 -12.30
N TYR A 157 2.46 -3.35 -11.63
CA TYR A 157 1.84 -2.18 -10.99
C TYR A 157 1.13 -1.30 -12.01
N LYS A 158 1.79 -0.98 -13.13
CA LYS A 158 1.21 -0.12 -14.16
C LYS A 158 -0.04 -0.75 -14.77
N VAL A 159 0.02 -2.02 -15.15
CA VAL A 159 -1.11 -2.74 -15.74
C VAL A 159 -2.30 -2.76 -14.76
N SER A 160 -2.02 -3.06 -13.50
CA SER A 160 -3.05 -3.13 -12.46
C SER A 160 -3.69 -1.75 -12.18
N MET A 161 -2.89 -0.69 -12.06
CA MET A 161 -3.40 0.67 -11.84
C MET A 161 -4.19 1.19 -13.03
N ASP A 162 -3.75 0.93 -14.27
CA ASP A 162 -4.48 1.29 -15.49
C ASP A 162 -5.81 0.51 -15.59
N GLY A 163 -5.84 -0.72 -15.07
CA GLY A 163 -7.02 -1.57 -14.94
C GLY A 163 -7.92 -1.23 -13.74
N LEU A 164 -7.52 -0.30 -12.86
CA LEU A 164 -8.16 0.02 -11.58
C LEU A 164 -8.21 -1.16 -10.60
N ASP A 165 -7.34 -2.14 -10.77
CA ASP A 165 -7.18 -3.28 -9.86
C ASP A 165 -6.17 -2.92 -8.76
N LEU A 166 -6.68 -2.24 -7.72
CA LEU A 166 -5.86 -1.75 -6.62
C LEU A 166 -5.23 -2.89 -5.81
N ASN A 167 -5.95 -4.02 -5.71
CA ASN A 167 -5.46 -5.21 -5.01
C ASN A 167 -4.22 -5.77 -5.71
N SER A 168 -4.29 -6.03 -7.01
CA SER A 168 -3.14 -6.53 -7.79
C SER A 168 -1.97 -5.53 -7.80
N ALA A 169 -2.25 -4.22 -7.84
CA ALA A 169 -1.21 -3.19 -7.78
C ALA A 169 -0.43 -3.23 -6.45
N LEU A 170 -1.14 -3.35 -5.32
CA LEU A 170 -0.49 -3.43 -4.00
C LEU A 170 0.23 -4.78 -3.81
N ASN A 171 -0.34 -5.86 -4.31
CA ASN A 171 0.30 -7.19 -4.27
C ASN A 171 1.62 -7.23 -5.06
N ALA A 172 1.73 -6.50 -6.17
CA ALA A 172 3.01 -6.38 -6.89
C ALA A 172 4.11 -5.74 -6.00
N ILE A 173 3.74 -4.72 -5.21
CA ILE A 173 4.66 -4.08 -4.25
C ILE A 173 5.05 -5.05 -3.14
N THR A 174 4.07 -5.75 -2.54
CA THR A 174 4.32 -6.72 -1.46
C THR A 174 5.25 -7.85 -1.93
N LYS A 175 5.06 -8.33 -3.16
CA LYS A 175 5.95 -9.33 -3.77
C LYS A 175 7.38 -8.79 -3.89
N TYR A 176 7.55 -7.56 -4.30
CA TYR A 176 8.89 -6.95 -4.38
C TYR A 176 9.54 -6.75 -3.00
N VAL A 177 8.76 -6.40 -1.97
CA VAL A 177 9.25 -6.38 -0.57
C VAL A 177 9.75 -7.76 -0.14
N HIS A 178 9.08 -8.82 -0.57
CA HIS A 178 9.53 -10.19 -0.31
C HIS A 178 10.87 -10.52 -1.02
N GLU A 179 11.05 -10.07 -2.28
CA GLU A 179 12.33 -10.21 -3.00
C GLU A 179 13.47 -9.47 -2.27
N LEU A 180 13.21 -8.27 -1.73
CA LEU A 180 14.20 -7.55 -0.92
C LEU A 180 14.57 -8.31 0.37
N ASN A 181 13.59 -8.90 1.06
CA ASN A 181 13.84 -9.75 2.22
C ASN A 181 14.68 -10.99 1.87
N GLN A 182 14.36 -11.66 0.75
CA GLN A 182 15.15 -12.79 0.26
C GLN A 182 16.58 -12.37 -0.10
N TYR A 183 16.73 -11.22 -0.72
CA TYR A 183 18.04 -10.70 -1.10
C TYR A 183 18.95 -10.47 0.11
N ILE A 184 18.42 -9.93 1.23
CA ILE A 184 19.20 -9.82 2.49
C ILE A 184 19.68 -11.20 2.97
N GLU A 185 18.85 -12.21 2.93
CA GLU A 185 19.21 -13.56 3.40
C GLU A 185 20.25 -14.22 2.47
N GLN A 186 20.12 -14.04 1.16
CA GLN A 186 21.02 -14.59 0.16
C GLN A 186 22.37 -13.89 0.17
N SER A 187 22.40 -12.56 0.16
CA SER A 187 23.62 -11.75 0.17
C SER A 187 24.36 -11.83 1.52
N ALA A 188 23.62 -12.18 2.59
CA ALA A 188 24.13 -12.41 3.93
C ALA A 188 25.19 -11.38 4.38
N PRO A 189 24.87 -10.07 4.45
CA PRO A 189 25.83 -8.99 4.69
C PRO A 189 26.65 -9.16 5.97
N TRP A 190 26.14 -9.90 6.95
CA TRP A 190 26.88 -10.27 8.18
C TRP A 190 28.02 -11.25 7.93
N LYS A 191 28.04 -11.99 6.80
CA LYS A 191 29.14 -12.87 6.41
C LYS A 191 30.21 -12.13 5.61
N VAL A 192 29.87 -11.03 4.95
CA VAL A 192 30.79 -10.20 4.17
C VAL A 192 31.93 -9.67 5.02
N ASN A 193 31.71 -9.45 6.31
CA ASN A 193 32.74 -9.05 7.27
C ASN A 193 33.90 -10.08 7.42
N LYS A 194 33.76 -11.30 6.91
CA LYS A 194 34.82 -12.32 6.93
C LYS A 194 35.77 -12.21 5.75
N ILE A 195 35.49 -11.35 4.77
CA ILE A 195 36.40 -11.05 3.66
C ILE A 195 37.60 -10.32 4.23
N GLU A 196 38.81 -10.89 4.00
CA GLU A 196 40.06 -10.35 4.57
C GLU A 196 40.47 -9.05 3.86
N ASP A 197 40.29 -9.01 2.53
CA ASP A 197 40.56 -7.78 1.75
C ASP A 197 39.55 -6.69 2.08
N GLU A 198 40.06 -5.58 2.60
CA GLU A 198 39.23 -4.47 3.05
C GLU A 198 38.51 -3.76 1.89
N ALA A 199 39.17 -3.63 0.74
CA ALA A 199 38.60 -2.95 -0.41
C ALA A 199 37.49 -3.80 -1.03
N GLU A 200 37.71 -5.12 -1.18
CA GLU A 200 36.69 -6.05 -1.66
C GLU A 200 35.50 -6.12 -0.71
N ARG A 201 35.74 -6.18 0.60
CA ARG A 201 34.69 -6.17 1.64
C ARG A 201 33.83 -4.92 1.56
N MET A 202 34.47 -3.75 1.49
CA MET A 202 33.78 -2.47 1.40
C MET A 202 32.96 -2.36 0.13
N GLN A 203 33.54 -2.71 -1.02
CA GLN A 203 32.84 -2.70 -2.29
C GLN A 203 31.58 -3.59 -2.24
N ARG A 204 31.70 -4.83 -1.75
CA ARG A 204 30.56 -5.76 -1.67
C ARG A 204 29.48 -5.26 -0.70
N GLN A 205 29.85 -4.65 0.41
CA GLN A 205 28.89 -4.04 1.33
C GLN A 205 28.16 -2.88 0.67
N VAL A 206 28.86 -1.96 0.00
CA VAL A 206 28.25 -0.84 -0.73
C VAL A 206 27.26 -1.35 -1.79
N GLU A 207 27.62 -2.35 -2.58
CA GLU A 207 26.72 -2.95 -3.59
C GLU A 207 25.43 -3.50 -2.95
N ILE A 208 25.55 -4.31 -1.90
CA ILE A 208 24.40 -4.91 -1.21
C ILE A 208 23.47 -3.82 -0.64
N PHE A 209 24.03 -2.87 0.11
CA PHE A 209 23.20 -1.87 0.76
C PHE A 209 22.64 -0.83 -0.19
N SER A 210 23.35 -0.50 -1.27
CA SER A 210 22.80 0.33 -2.34
C SER A 210 21.61 -0.34 -3.03
N THR A 211 21.70 -1.63 -3.33
CA THR A 211 20.59 -2.42 -3.89
C THR A 211 19.37 -2.36 -2.97
N LEU A 212 19.57 -2.55 -1.67
CA LEU A 212 18.48 -2.52 -0.68
C LEU A 212 17.86 -1.12 -0.53
N VAL A 213 18.69 -0.08 -0.47
CA VAL A 213 18.21 1.32 -0.36
C VAL A 213 17.42 1.72 -1.60
N ASN A 214 17.98 1.47 -2.79
CA ASN A 214 17.29 1.76 -4.06
C ASN A 214 15.95 1.01 -4.15
N GLY A 215 15.94 -0.27 -3.74
CA GLY A 215 14.71 -1.06 -3.67
C GLY A 215 13.68 -0.50 -2.69
N LEU A 216 14.10 -0.07 -1.50
CA LEU A 216 13.22 0.54 -0.51
C LEU A 216 12.67 1.91 -0.98
N LEU A 217 13.47 2.73 -1.65
CA LEU A 217 13.00 3.97 -2.24
C LEU A 217 11.99 3.72 -3.38
N LEU A 218 12.18 2.64 -4.14
CA LEU A 218 11.21 2.20 -5.14
C LEU A 218 9.89 1.77 -4.47
N VAL A 219 9.96 1.00 -3.39
CA VAL A 219 8.78 0.64 -2.56
C VAL A 219 8.09 1.89 -2.06
N ALA A 220 8.81 2.86 -1.48
CA ALA A 220 8.24 4.11 -0.99
C ALA A 220 7.47 4.85 -2.08
N LYS A 221 8.06 4.96 -3.29
CA LYS A 221 7.42 5.60 -4.43
C LYS A 221 6.08 4.97 -4.80
N TYR A 222 6.02 3.65 -4.92
CA TYR A 222 4.84 2.95 -5.43
C TYR A 222 3.81 2.63 -4.34
N VAL A 223 4.21 2.54 -3.07
CA VAL A 223 3.29 2.36 -1.96
C VAL A 223 2.60 3.66 -1.51
N SER A 224 3.14 4.81 -1.90
CA SER A 224 2.64 6.14 -1.51
C SER A 224 1.13 6.37 -1.71
N PRO A 225 0.47 5.94 -2.81
CA PRO A 225 -0.97 6.10 -2.96
C PRO A 225 -1.79 5.26 -1.97
N PHE A 226 -1.22 4.18 -1.44
CA PHE A 226 -1.86 3.24 -0.52
C PHE A 226 -1.56 3.58 0.94
N MET A 227 -0.29 3.78 1.27
CA MET A 227 0.23 4.01 2.62
C MET A 227 1.13 5.26 2.65
N PRO A 228 0.58 6.47 2.61
CA PRO A 228 1.35 7.71 2.47
C PRO A 228 2.32 7.99 3.63
N ASN A 229 1.93 7.68 4.87
CA ASN A 229 2.82 7.88 6.03
C ASN A 229 3.99 6.90 6.01
N THR A 230 3.73 5.64 5.66
CA THR A 230 4.76 4.61 5.50
C THR A 230 5.75 4.99 4.40
N ALA A 231 5.23 5.44 3.25
CA ALA A 231 6.05 5.93 2.14
C ALA A 231 6.94 7.10 2.56
N TYR A 232 6.39 8.05 3.32
CA TYR A 232 7.15 9.18 3.84
C TYR A 232 8.29 8.72 4.77
N VAL A 233 8.01 7.82 5.72
CA VAL A 233 9.03 7.32 6.67
C VAL A 233 10.15 6.59 5.94
N ILE A 234 9.82 5.72 4.97
CA ILE A 234 10.85 5.01 4.18
C ILE A 234 11.69 6.01 3.38
N HIS A 235 11.05 6.95 2.69
CA HIS A 235 11.75 7.96 1.91
C HIS A 235 12.63 8.85 2.79
N ASP A 236 12.10 9.36 3.91
CA ASP A 236 12.85 10.20 4.85
C ASP A 236 14.06 9.47 5.45
N THR A 237 13.92 8.15 5.70
CA THR A 237 15.01 7.33 6.23
C THR A 237 16.14 7.13 5.24
N PHE A 238 15.85 6.96 3.94
CA PHE A 238 16.83 6.47 2.95
C PHE A 238 17.17 7.44 1.81
N SER A 239 16.52 8.61 1.73
CA SER A 239 16.79 9.59 0.67
C SER A 239 17.96 10.52 0.93
N HIS A 240 18.60 10.39 2.08
CA HIS A 240 19.75 11.18 2.50
C HIS A 240 21.00 10.32 2.63
N ASP A 241 22.17 10.91 2.49
CA ASP A 241 23.45 10.20 2.64
C ASP A 241 23.66 9.66 4.07
N GLU A 242 23.05 10.32 5.06
CA GLU A 242 23.11 9.94 6.46
C GLU A 242 21.75 9.38 6.92
N ILE A 243 21.78 8.12 7.38
CA ILE A 243 20.62 7.46 7.97
C ILE A 243 20.36 8.04 9.38
N PRO A 244 19.12 8.43 9.72
CA PRO A 244 18.78 8.93 11.04
C PRO A 244 19.26 8.03 12.18
N ALA A 245 19.72 8.61 13.29
CA ALA A 245 20.22 7.86 14.45
C ALA A 245 19.19 6.85 14.97
N GLU A 246 17.91 7.20 14.90
CA GLU A 246 16.79 6.32 15.23
C GLU A 246 15.84 6.21 14.03
N THR A 247 15.42 4.99 13.73
CA THR A 247 14.38 4.74 12.72
C THR A 247 13.07 4.49 13.45
N PRO A 248 11.98 5.21 13.11
CA PRO A 248 10.68 4.99 13.73
C PRO A 248 10.21 3.54 13.50
N ILE A 249 9.66 2.91 14.53
CA ILE A 249 8.97 1.64 14.39
C ILE A 249 7.63 1.93 13.71
N MET A 250 7.53 1.65 12.42
CA MET A 250 6.33 1.95 11.62
C MET A 250 5.13 1.12 12.06
N PHE A 251 5.35 -0.15 12.36
CA PHE A 251 4.30 -1.11 12.73
C PHE A 251 4.73 -1.91 13.96
N PRO A 252 4.47 -1.40 15.18
CA PRO A 252 4.75 -2.17 16.39
C PRO A 252 3.84 -3.41 16.43
N LYS A 253 4.41 -4.58 16.71
CA LYS A 253 3.64 -5.83 16.84
C LYS A 253 2.51 -5.66 17.85
N LYS A 254 1.34 -6.14 17.46
CA LYS A 254 0.16 -6.15 18.32
C LYS A 254 -0.25 -7.59 18.61
N TYR A 255 -0.68 -7.82 19.85
CA TYR A 255 -1.23 -9.12 20.24
C TYR A 255 -2.70 -9.18 19.81
N LEU A 256 -3.10 -10.36 19.34
CA LEU A 256 -4.47 -10.62 18.91
C LEU A 256 -5.48 -10.11 19.93
N HIS A 257 -6.46 -9.36 19.48
CA HIS A 257 -7.67 -9.12 20.26
C HIS A 257 -8.31 -10.49 20.49
N THR A 258 -8.07 -11.10 21.65
CA THR A 258 -8.95 -12.16 22.10
C THR A 258 -10.32 -11.53 22.20
N ALA A 259 -11.22 -11.93 21.30
CA ALA A 259 -12.59 -11.48 21.33
C ALA A 259 -13.15 -11.73 22.74
N GLU A 260 -13.14 -10.70 23.59
CA GLU A 260 -14.04 -10.72 24.71
C GLU A 260 -15.44 -10.73 24.10
N PRO A 261 -16.26 -11.75 24.40
CA PRO A 261 -17.64 -11.74 23.97
C PRO A 261 -18.25 -10.47 24.53
N THR A 262 -18.65 -9.55 23.66
CA THR A 262 -19.39 -8.34 24.03
C THR A 262 -20.68 -8.83 24.71
N HIS A 263 -20.61 -8.95 26.02
CA HIS A 263 -21.78 -9.10 26.86
C HIS A 263 -22.56 -7.79 26.83
N LYS A 264 -23.71 -7.88 26.21
CA LYS A 264 -24.94 -7.06 26.24
C LYS A 264 -25.06 -5.92 25.23
#